data_8ab8ca7545bac44b31d076a6ee9154dc
#
_entry.id   8ab8ca7545bac44b31d076a6ee9154dc
#
_cell.length_a   1.000
_cell.length_b   1.000
_cell.length_c   1.000
_cell.angle_alpha   90.00
_cell.angle_beta   90.00
_cell.angle_gamma   90.00
#
_symmetry.space_group_name_H-M   'P 1'
#
loop_
_entity.id
_entity.type
_entity.pdbx_description
1 polymer ?
#
loop_
_entity_poly.entity_id
_entity_poly.type
_entity_poly.pdbx_seq_one_letter_code
_entity_poly.pdbx_strand_id
1 'polypeptide(L)'
;MNLLDVNVLIALAWDGHEHHLPAHAWFGKNSPSGFATCNTTQSAFLRLSLNPDVVGSKLNIAEVLAQLESFTKHPSHQFWEDGALDTTASAWRTVTGHKQVTDTNLVLIAQRHGGKLVTFDGAMQKRLPTGQQHLVEVIR
;
A
#
# COMPACT_ATOMS: atom_id res chain seq x y z
N MET A 1 -3.72 3.20 13.09
CA MET A 1 -4.23 2.76 11.76
C MET A 1 -3.26 3.19 10.69
N ASN A 2 -2.98 2.33 9.74
CA ASN A 2 -1.96 2.59 8.73
C ASN A 2 -2.50 2.30 7.32
N LEU A 3 -1.94 2.99 6.33
CA LEU A 3 -2.24 2.79 4.91
C LEU A 3 -1.44 1.59 4.39
N LEU A 4 -2.09 0.65 3.73
CA LEU A 4 -1.41 -0.47 3.11
C LEU A 4 -0.98 -0.12 1.68
N ASP A 5 0.32 -0.29 1.42
CA ASP A 5 0.85 -0.17 0.07
C ASP A 5 0.26 -1.28 -0.82
N VAL A 6 0.23 -1.06 -2.11
CA VAL A 6 -0.33 -2.03 -3.05
C VAL A 6 0.38 -3.38 -2.99
N ASN A 7 1.70 -3.41 -2.74
CA ASN A 7 2.41 -4.68 -2.61
C ASN A 7 1.92 -5.52 -1.44
N VAL A 8 1.44 -4.90 -0.37
CA VAL A 8 0.83 -5.60 0.77
C VAL A 8 -0.55 -6.16 0.37
N LEU A 9 -1.37 -5.36 -0.32
CA LEU A 9 -2.69 -5.79 -0.78
C LEU A 9 -2.58 -6.99 -1.75
N ILE A 10 -1.65 -6.93 -2.68
CA ILE A 10 -1.40 -8.02 -3.65
C ILE A 10 -0.95 -9.28 -2.90
N ALA A 11 -0.03 -9.16 -1.96
CA ALA A 11 0.46 -10.30 -1.18
C ALA A 11 -0.64 -10.93 -0.32
N LEU A 12 -1.54 -10.13 0.24
CA LEU A 12 -2.68 -10.62 1.01
C LEU A 12 -3.71 -11.34 0.13
N ALA A 13 -3.98 -10.79 -1.05
CA ALA A 13 -5.05 -11.26 -1.92
C ALA A 13 -4.71 -12.58 -2.61
N TRP A 14 -3.47 -12.75 -3.06
CA TRP A 14 -3.10 -13.83 -3.97
C TRP A 14 -2.10 -14.78 -3.31
N ASP A 15 -2.53 -16.01 -3.05
CA ASP A 15 -1.79 -17.01 -2.28
C ASP A 15 -0.49 -17.48 -2.95
N GLY A 16 -0.36 -17.30 -4.26
CA GLY A 16 0.87 -17.60 -4.99
C GLY A 16 1.96 -16.54 -4.84
N HIS A 17 1.69 -15.41 -4.20
CA HIS A 17 2.67 -14.35 -4.04
C HIS A 17 3.76 -14.76 -3.02
N GLU A 18 5.02 -14.39 -3.31
CA GLU A 18 6.17 -14.77 -2.46
C GLU A 18 6.05 -14.25 -1.02
N HIS A 19 5.37 -13.11 -0.82
CA HIS A 19 5.18 -12.50 0.49
C HIS A 19 3.81 -12.78 1.11
N HIS A 20 3.06 -13.75 0.56
CA HIS A 20 1.71 -14.05 1.04
C HIS A 20 1.69 -14.40 2.54
N LEU A 21 2.55 -15.30 2.99
CA LEU A 21 2.59 -15.72 4.39
C LEU A 21 3.00 -14.59 5.34
N PRO A 22 4.09 -13.85 5.09
CA PRO A 22 4.43 -12.71 5.94
C PRO A 22 3.36 -11.61 5.95
N ALA A 23 2.68 -11.36 4.81
CA ALA A 23 1.59 -10.40 4.76
C ALA A 23 0.44 -10.81 5.66
N HIS A 24 0.03 -12.08 5.60
CA HIS A 24 -1.05 -12.60 6.44
C HIS A 24 -0.68 -12.62 7.92
N ALA A 25 0.57 -12.94 8.26
CA ALA A 25 1.03 -12.90 9.64
C ALA A 25 0.96 -11.47 10.19
N TRP A 26 1.42 -10.49 9.42
CA TRP A 26 1.33 -9.09 9.80
C TRP A 26 -0.13 -8.63 9.95
N PHE A 27 -0.96 -8.97 8.97
CA PHE A 27 -2.37 -8.55 8.94
C PHE A 27 -3.15 -9.14 10.12
N GLY A 28 -2.96 -10.41 10.43
CA GLY A 28 -3.61 -11.04 11.57
C GLY A 28 -3.29 -10.37 12.90
N LYS A 29 -2.05 -9.89 13.04
CA LYS A 29 -1.60 -9.20 14.25
C LYS A 29 -2.08 -7.76 14.31
N ASN A 30 -2.12 -7.05 13.18
CA ASN A 30 -2.28 -5.59 13.15
C ASN A 30 -3.68 -5.13 12.71
N SER A 31 -4.44 -5.93 11.97
CA SER A 31 -5.74 -5.53 11.45
C SER A 31 -6.77 -5.17 12.53
N PRO A 32 -6.75 -5.76 13.75
CA PRO A 32 -7.67 -5.30 14.80
C PRO A 32 -7.54 -3.81 15.14
N SER A 33 -6.36 -3.22 14.95
CA SER A 33 -6.15 -1.77 15.13
C SER A 33 -6.60 -0.94 13.95
N GLY A 34 -7.10 -1.57 12.90
CA GLY A 34 -7.56 -0.93 11.68
C GLY A 34 -6.49 -0.81 10.60
N PHE A 35 -6.95 -0.77 9.37
CA PHE A 35 -6.10 -0.52 8.20
C PHE A 35 -6.85 0.33 7.19
N ALA A 36 -6.12 1.02 6.35
CA ALA A 36 -6.70 1.92 5.36
C ALA A 36 -6.27 1.56 3.94
N THR A 37 -7.12 1.88 2.99
CA THR A 37 -6.79 1.99 1.58
C THR A 37 -7.20 3.36 1.06
N CYS A 38 -6.65 3.78 -0.06
CA CYS A 38 -7.01 5.03 -0.74
C CYS A 38 -7.28 4.74 -2.21
N ASN A 39 -7.72 5.74 -2.96
CA ASN A 39 -8.03 5.54 -4.37
C ASN A 39 -6.79 5.10 -5.16
N THR A 40 -5.63 5.65 -4.88
CA THR A 40 -4.38 5.26 -5.54
C THR A 40 -4.04 3.79 -5.31
N THR A 41 -4.12 3.30 -4.07
CA THR A 41 -3.82 1.90 -3.78
C THR A 41 -4.88 0.94 -4.33
N GLN A 42 -6.14 1.33 -4.30
CA GLN A 42 -7.23 0.53 -4.88
C GLN A 42 -7.09 0.40 -6.40
N SER A 43 -6.84 1.51 -7.10
CA SER A 43 -6.63 1.50 -8.55
C SER A 43 -5.40 0.68 -8.94
N ALA A 44 -4.30 0.83 -8.21
CA ALA A 44 -3.09 0.05 -8.44
C ALA A 44 -3.32 -1.44 -8.18
N PHE A 45 -4.11 -1.79 -7.16
CA PHE A 45 -4.46 -3.18 -6.88
C PHE A 45 -5.19 -3.82 -8.07
N LEU A 46 -6.17 -3.13 -8.65
CA LEU A 46 -6.88 -3.63 -9.83
C LEU A 46 -5.93 -3.81 -11.00
N ARG A 47 -5.11 -2.80 -11.29
CA ARG A 47 -4.20 -2.83 -12.44
C ARG A 47 -3.15 -3.93 -12.31
N LEU A 48 -2.51 -4.06 -11.14
CA LEU A 48 -1.46 -5.05 -10.93
C LEU A 48 -2.02 -6.47 -10.84
N SER A 49 -3.22 -6.64 -10.26
CA SER A 49 -3.86 -7.97 -10.22
C SER A 49 -4.23 -8.49 -11.61
N LEU A 50 -4.50 -7.59 -12.56
CA LEU A 50 -4.77 -7.97 -13.95
C LEU A 50 -3.51 -8.26 -14.75
N ASN A 51 -2.33 -8.03 -14.19
CA ASN A 51 -1.06 -8.31 -14.86
C ASN A 51 -0.55 -9.70 -14.49
N PRO A 52 -0.57 -10.68 -15.46
CA PRO A 52 -0.13 -12.05 -15.16
C PRO A 52 1.33 -12.14 -14.72
N ASP A 53 2.17 -11.18 -15.13
CA ASP A 53 3.59 -11.15 -14.72
C ASP A 53 3.73 -10.82 -13.22
N VAL A 54 2.72 -10.18 -12.63
CA VAL A 54 2.72 -9.84 -11.20
C VAL A 54 2.15 -10.96 -10.36
N VAL A 55 1.00 -11.53 -10.77
CA VAL A 55 0.25 -12.49 -9.94
C VAL A 55 0.44 -13.95 -10.37
N GLY A 56 1.10 -14.18 -11.50
CA GLY A 56 1.40 -15.54 -11.98
C GLY A 56 0.25 -16.27 -12.66
N SER A 57 -0.89 -15.64 -12.82
CA SER A 57 -2.05 -16.21 -13.49
C SER A 57 -2.91 -15.11 -14.13
N LYS A 58 -3.74 -15.50 -15.10
CA LYS A 58 -4.65 -14.56 -15.75
C LYS A 58 -5.96 -14.49 -14.96
N LEU A 59 -6.26 -13.31 -14.41
CA LEU A 59 -7.49 -13.04 -13.67
C LEU A 59 -8.39 -12.12 -14.50
N ASN A 60 -9.70 -12.21 -14.27
CA ASN A 60 -10.64 -11.27 -14.88
C ASN A 60 -11.01 -10.17 -13.89
N ILE A 61 -11.61 -9.08 -14.40
CA ILE A 61 -11.93 -7.92 -13.57
C ILE A 61 -12.94 -8.26 -12.47
N ALA A 62 -13.88 -9.16 -12.72
CA ALA A 62 -14.87 -9.53 -11.71
C ALA A 62 -14.22 -10.20 -10.50
N GLU A 63 -13.25 -11.09 -10.73
CA GLU A 63 -12.49 -11.73 -9.65
C GLU A 63 -11.70 -10.70 -8.84
N VAL A 64 -11.06 -9.76 -9.52
CA VAL A 64 -10.23 -8.74 -8.86
C VAL A 64 -11.10 -7.76 -8.06
N LEU A 65 -12.25 -7.34 -8.61
CA LEU A 65 -13.18 -6.47 -7.89
C LEU A 65 -13.74 -7.17 -6.65
N ALA A 66 -14.07 -8.46 -6.74
CA ALA A 66 -14.55 -9.21 -5.58
C ALA A 66 -13.49 -9.26 -4.48
N GLN A 67 -12.23 -9.42 -4.86
CA GLN A 67 -11.13 -9.43 -3.90
C GLN A 67 -10.93 -8.05 -3.26
N LEU A 68 -11.03 -6.97 -4.04
CA LEU A 68 -10.97 -5.62 -3.49
C LEU A 68 -12.11 -5.37 -2.52
N GLU A 69 -13.33 -5.81 -2.84
CA GLU A 69 -14.47 -5.68 -1.94
C GLU A 69 -14.25 -6.39 -0.61
N SER A 70 -13.55 -7.52 -0.60
CA SER A 70 -13.24 -8.21 0.65
C SER A 70 -12.40 -7.35 1.59
N PHE A 71 -11.52 -6.51 1.06
CA PHE A 71 -10.81 -5.52 1.86
C PHE A 71 -11.71 -4.38 2.31
N THR A 72 -12.45 -3.77 1.39
CA THR A 72 -13.25 -2.57 1.69
C THR A 72 -14.45 -2.86 2.61
N LYS A 73 -14.94 -4.09 2.61
CA LYS A 73 -16.02 -4.53 3.52
C LYS A 73 -15.51 -5.12 4.82
N HIS A 74 -14.20 -5.24 5.00
CA HIS A 74 -13.64 -5.74 6.25
C HIS A 74 -14.00 -4.79 7.41
N PRO A 75 -14.39 -5.32 8.59
CA PRO A 75 -14.81 -4.46 9.72
C PRO A 75 -13.77 -3.45 10.17
N SER A 76 -12.48 -3.75 9.97
CA SER A 76 -11.37 -2.89 10.38
C SER A 76 -10.89 -1.96 9.28
N HIS A 77 -11.51 -1.98 8.10
CA HIS A 77 -11.11 -1.14 6.97
C HIS A 77 -11.64 0.28 7.11
N GLN A 78 -10.83 1.24 6.71
CA GLN A 78 -11.22 2.63 6.53
C GLN A 78 -10.69 3.13 5.18
N PHE A 79 -11.53 3.85 4.44
CA PHE A 79 -11.08 4.54 3.23
C PHE A 79 -10.48 5.89 3.61
N TRP A 80 -9.27 6.17 3.11
CA TRP A 80 -8.61 7.47 3.26
C TRP A 80 -8.58 8.19 1.92
N GLU A 81 -9.08 9.41 1.89
CA GLU A 81 -9.03 10.21 0.67
C GLU A 81 -7.60 10.61 0.35
N ASP A 82 -7.25 10.53 -0.95
CA ASP A 82 -5.93 10.91 -1.43
C ASP A 82 -5.67 12.42 -1.25
N GLY A 83 -6.68 13.23 -1.54
CA GLY A 83 -6.56 14.68 -1.49
C GLY A 83 -5.66 15.25 -2.59
N ALA A 84 -5.42 16.55 -2.54
CA ALA A 84 -4.51 17.21 -3.46
C ALA A 84 -3.06 16.94 -3.09
N LEU A 85 -2.17 16.96 -4.11
CA LEU A 85 -0.74 16.84 -3.85
C LEU A 85 -0.22 18.06 -3.09
N ASP A 86 0.55 17.81 -2.04
CA ASP A 86 1.31 18.86 -1.37
C ASP A 86 2.66 19.02 -2.08
N THR A 87 2.73 19.96 -3.01
CA THR A 87 3.95 20.20 -3.80
C THR A 87 5.07 20.82 -3.00
N THR A 88 4.82 21.24 -1.76
CA THR A 88 5.82 21.85 -0.88
C THR A 88 6.47 20.88 0.09
N ALA A 89 5.98 19.63 0.15
CA ALA A 89 6.49 18.64 1.09
C ALA A 89 7.97 18.29 0.81
N SER A 90 8.76 18.24 1.87
CA SER A 90 10.20 17.95 1.76
C SER A 90 10.51 16.55 1.22
N ALA A 91 9.59 15.60 1.38
CA ALA A 91 9.75 14.25 0.87
C ALA A 91 9.98 14.21 -0.66
N TRP A 92 9.43 15.18 -1.41
CA TRP A 92 9.65 15.26 -2.86
C TRP A 92 11.11 15.46 -3.25
N ARG A 93 11.92 16.03 -2.37
CA ARG A 93 13.36 16.27 -2.63
C ARG A 93 14.15 14.98 -2.77
N THR A 94 13.62 13.86 -2.27
CA THR A 94 14.27 12.54 -2.37
C THR A 94 13.93 11.80 -3.64
N VAL A 95 12.99 12.31 -4.43
CA VAL A 95 12.55 11.69 -5.68
C VAL A 95 13.56 12.01 -6.79
N THR A 96 14.13 10.95 -7.38
CA THR A 96 15.10 11.05 -8.47
C THR A 96 14.59 10.47 -9.79
N GLY A 97 13.44 9.81 -9.79
CA GLY A 97 12.86 9.19 -10.97
C GLY A 97 11.38 8.91 -10.85
N HIS A 98 10.76 8.60 -11.98
CA HIS A 98 9.30 8.43 -12.08
C HIS A 98 8.76 7.30 -11.18
N LYS A 99 9.54 6.25 -10.94
CA LYS A 99 9.11 5.10 -10.14
C LYS A 99 8.92 5.42 -8.66
N GLN A 100 9.44 6.56 -8.19
CA GLN A 100 9.38 6.95 -6.78
C GLN A 100 8.22 7.91 -6.48
N VAL A 101 7.52 8.40 -7.50
CA VAL A 101 6.47 9.41 -7.33
C VAL A 101 5.28 8.86 -6.53
N THR A 102 4.75 7.72 -6.94
CA THR A 102 3.60 7.12 -6.26
C THR A 102 3.91 6.78 -4.81
N ASP A 103 5.07 6.18 -4.56
CA ASP A 103 5.48 5.80 -3.21
C ASP A 103 5.57 7.01 -2.29
N THR A 104 6.18 8.09 -2.77
CA THR A 104 6.29 9.33 -2.00
C THR A 104 4.92 9.92 -1.70
N ASN A 105 4.02 9.92 -2.69
CA ASN A 105 2.65 10.40 -2.49
C ASN A 105 1.90 9.56 -1.45
N LEU A 106 2.07 8.24 -1.45
CA LEU A 106 1.43 7.37 -0.46
C LEU A 106 1.91 7.65 0.95
N VAL A 107 3.20 7.92 1.13
CA VAL A 107 3.74 8.34 2.44
C VAL A 107 3.07 9.63 2.91
N LEU A 108 2.92 10.60 2.01
CA LEU A 108 2.28 11.88 2.33
C LEU A 108 0.79 11.72 2.64
N ILE A 109 0.09 10.84 1.93
CA ILE A 109 -1.31 10.52 2.23
C ILE A 109 -1.42 9.92 3.63
N ALA A 110 -0.58 8.95 3.95
CA ALA A 110 -0.58 8.32 5.27
C ALA A 110 -0.28 9.34 6.39
N GLN A 111 0.70 10.20 6.18
CA GLN A 111 1.05 11.26 7.14
C GLN A 111 -0.12 12.21 7.38
N ARG A 112 -0.82 12.60 6.32
CA ARG A 112 -1.98 13.52 6.41
C ARG A 112 -3.10 12.94 7.27
N HIS A 113 -3.26 11.62 7.25
CA HIS A 113 -4.27 10.91 8.04
C HIS A 113 -3.74 10.45 9.42
N GLY A 114 -2.54 10.86 9.79
CA GLY A 114 -1.97 10.55 11.11
C GLY A 114 -1.43 9.12 11.25
N GLY A 115 -1.18 8.44 10.14
CA GLY A 115 -0.67 7.07 10.13
C GLY A 115 0.65 6.90 9.39
N LYS A 116 0.98 5.66 9.11
CA LYS A 116 2.17 5.26 8.37
C LYS A 116 1.78 4.52 7.10
N LEU A 117 2.71 4.46 6.15
CA LEU A 117 2.61 3.55 5.01
C LEU A 117 3.24 2.21 5.39
N VAL A 118 2.50 1.13 5.22
CA VAL A 118 3.00 -0.23 5.44
C VAL A 118 3.35 -0.84 4.08
N THR A 119 4.57 -1.33 3.93
CA THR A 119 5.10 -1.81 2.65
C THR A 119 6.10 -2.94 2.85
N PHE A 120 6.37 -3.69 1.79
CA PHE A 120 7.49 -4.62 1.74
C PHE A 120 8.78 -3.96 1.21
N ASP A 121 8.70 -2.72 0.73
CA ASP A 121 9.83 -2.03 0.09
C ASP A 121 10.68 -1.27 1.11
N GLY A 122 11.75 -1.92 1.57
CA GLY A 122 12.70 -1.28 2.49
C GLY A 122 13.50 -0.14 1.85
N ALA A 123 13.70 -0.16 0.54
CA ALA A 123 14.42 0.92 -0.15
C ALA A 123 13.64 2.24 -0.10
N MET A 124 12.31 2.17 -0.13
CA MET A 124 11.45 3.35 0.01
C MET A 124 11.70 4.05 1.34
N GLN A 125 11.74 3.30 2.45
CA GLN A 125 12.00 3.87 3.77
C GLN A 125 13.37 4.53 3.83
N LYS A 126 14.41 3.85 3.33
CA LYS A 126 15.80 4.35 3.37
C LYS A 126 15.99 5.62 2.56
N ARG A 127 15.21 5.82 1.50
CA ARG A 127 15.28 6.99 0.64
C ARG A 127 14.77 8.26 1.32
N LEU A 128 13.86 8.13 2.27
CA LEU A 128 13.27 9.28 2.96
C LEU A 128 14.31 9.96 3.88
N PRO A 129 14.17 11.28 4.11
CA PRO A 129 14.98 11.96 5.11
C PRO A 129 14.88 11.26 6.48
N THR A 130 15.96 11.27 7.26
CA THR A 130 16.02 10.56 8.54
C THR A 130 14.82 10.90 9.45
N GLY A 131 14.41 12.15 9.49
CA GLY A 131 13.27 12.58 10.32
C GLY A 131 11.91 12.12 9.82
N GLN A 132 11.83 11.49 8.64
CA GLN A 132 10.58 11.02 8.03
C GLN A 132 10.54 9.50 7.84
N GLN A 133 11.61 8.78 8.14
CA GLN A 133 11.66 7.33 7.95
C GLN A 133 10.65 6.59 8.83
N HIS A 134 10.28 7.16 9.97
CA HIS A 134 9.25 6.61 10.85
C HIS A 134 7.85 6.58 10.24
N LEU A 135 7.64 7.31 9.12
CA LEU A 135 6.36 7.31 8.41
C LEU A 135 6.14 6.05 7.58
N VAL A 136 7.14 5.18 7.51
CA VAL A 136 7.07 3.91 6.77
C VAL A 136 7.35 2.75 7.72
N GLU A 137 6.44 1.77 7.70
CA GLU A 137 6.65 0.49 8.37
C GLU A 137 6.95 -0.55 7.30
N VAL A 138 8.09 -1.22 7.40
CA VAL A 138 8.48 -2.28 6.46
C VAL A 138 8.18 -3.63 7.08
N ILE A 139 7.39 -4.45 6.38
CA ILE A 139 7.14 -5.84 6.78
C ILE A 139 8.38 -6.67 6.41
N ARG A 140 8.88 -7.43 7.38
CA ARG A 140 10.08 -8.24 7.20
C ARG A 140 9.79 -9.73 7.45
#